data_dd8666db0d98fef6127e2f64fb74220d
#
_entry.id   dd8666db0d98fef6127e2f64fb74220d
#
_cell.length_a   1.000
_cell.length_b   1.000
_cell.length_c   1.000
_cell.angle_alpha   90.00
_cell.angle_beta   90.00
_cell.angle_gamma   90.00
#
_symmetry.space_group_name_H-M   'P 1'
#
loop_
_entity.id
_entity.type
_entity.pdbx_description
1 polymer ?
#
loop_
_entity_poly.entity_id
_entity_poly.type
_entity_poly.pdbx_seq_one_letter_code
_entity_poly.pdbx_strand_id
1 'polypeptide(L)'
;MPLPLAVHAQDRLLSLNIHEEPAIDVGHLIPGMKLWPLFLDPDNGTWVLYAHYPPGTRLPQHFHTGAVHFFTMKGTWGYKEYPQDMQTPGSYLYEPPGTMHTFHIPEDGEPVEGFMVVSGVNVVFDDEGNYLSTDHAGSMEQIFLDAARRQGIGMPRYIRPSGPAAFTA
;
A
#
# COMPACT_ATOMS: atom_id res chain seq x y z
N MET A 1 -8.12 27.85 27.04
CA MET A 1 -8.62 28.60 25.88
C MET A 1 -9.13 27.57 24.88
N PRO A 2 -10.38 27.61 24.40
CA PRO A 2 -10.82 26.70 23.39
C PRO A 2 -10.06 26.93 22.08
N LEU A 3 -9.75 25.84 21.35
CA LEU A 3 -9.10 25.93 20.04
C LEU A 3 -10.02 26.64 19.04
N PRO A 4 -9.47 27.36 18.04
CA PRO A 4 -10.27 27.95 16.97
C PRO A 4 -11.09 26.90 16.22
N LEU A 5 -12.31 27.23 15.80
CA LEU A 5 -13.21 26.33 15.08
C LEU A 5 -12.57 25.68 13.83
N ALA A 6 -11.67 26.40 13.15
CA ALA A 6 -10.94 25.86 11.99
C ALA A 6 -10.04 24.65 12.30
N VAL A 7 -9.66 24.47 13.56
CA VAL A 7 -8.87 23.31 14.03
C VAL A 7 -9.76 22.08 14.28
N HIS A 8 -11.06 22.28 14.32
CA HIS A 8 -12.06 21.22 14.58
C HIS A 8 -12.86 20.86 13.33
N ALA A 9 -12.22 20.86 12.15
CA ALA A 9 -12.88 20.56 10.89
C ALA A 9 -13.42 19.10 10.83
N GLN A 10 -12.85 18.20 11.63
CA GLN A 10 -13.26 16.78 11.70
C GLN A 10 -14.03 16.54 13.00
N ASP A 11 -15.13 15.82 12.89
CA ASP A 11 -16.05 15.53 14.00
C ASP A 11 -15.65 14.32 14.86
N ARG A 12 -14.76 13.47 14.35
CA ARG A 12 -14.33 12.24 15.02
C ARG A 12 -12.98 11.72 14.53
N LEU A 13 -12.38 10.84 15.34
CA LEU A 13 -11.27 9.97 14.92
C LEU A 13 -11.82 8.74 14.19
N LEU A 14 -11.08 8.26 13.19
CA LEU A 14 -11.37 7.04 12.45
C LEU A 14 -10.26 6.02 12.69
N SER A 15 -10.63 4.77 12.93
CA SER A 15 -9.68 3.67 13.11
C SER A 15 -10.18 2.42 12.38
N LEU A 16 -9.23 1.61 11.93
CA LEU A 16 -9.45 0.30 11.33
C LEU A 16 -8.52 -0.71 12.00
N ASN A 17 -9.03 -1.90 12.23
CA ASN A 17 -8.26 -3.02 12.75
C ASN A 17 -8.20 -4.12 11.68
N ILE A 18 -7.02 -4.47 11.20
CA ILE A 18 -6.84 -5.49 10.16
C ILE A 18 -7.38 -6.87 10.54
N HIS A 19 -7.51 -7.16 11.85
CA HIS A 19 -8.09 -8.43 12.32
C HIS A 19 -9.63 -8.44 12.29
N GLU A 20 -10.25 -7.30 12.09
CA GLU A 20 -11.70 -7.13 11.99
C GLU A 20 -12.17 -6.90 10.55
N GLU A 21 -11.24 -6.60 9.65
CA GLU A 21 -11.52 -6.35 8.23
C GLU A 21 -11.13 -7.55 7.36
N PRO A 22 -11.91 -7.88 6.32
CA PRO A 22 -11.55 -8.96 5.42
C PRO A 22 -10.32 -8.63 4.60
N ALA A 23 -9.42 -9.60 4.46
CA ALA A 23 -8.32 -9.51 3.50
C ALA A 23 -8.85 -9.53 2.06
N ILE A 24 -8.32 -8.66 1.23
CA ILE A 24 -8.58 -8.67 -0.21
C ILE A 24 -7.51 -9.52 -0.88
N ASP A 25 -7.91 -10.68 -1.42
CA ASP A 25 -7.02 -11.52 -2.21
C ASP A 25 -6.76 -10.85 -3.57
N VAL A 26 -5.51 -10.54 -3.84
CA VAL A 26 -5.04 -9.99 -5.12
C VAL A 26 -4.14 -10.98 -5.86
N GLY A 27 -4.34 -12.28 -5.61
CA GLY A 27 -3.58 -13.37 -6.20
C GLY A 27 -3.63 -13.44 -7.73
N HIS A 28 -4.54 -12.72 -8.38
CA HIS A 28 -4.54 -12.53 -9.83
C HIS A 28 -3.41 -11.60 -10.32
N LEU A 29 -2.87 -10.77 -9.44
CA LEU A 29 -1.68 -9.94 -9.70
C LEU A 29 -0.42 -10.71 -9.25
N ILE A 30 -0.42 -11.18 -8.00
CA ILE A 30 0.68 -11.94 -7.41
C ILE A 30 0.07 -13.10 -6.61
N PRO A 31 0.30 -14.37 -7.01
CA PRO A 31 -0.27 -15.54 -6.34
C PRO A 31 -0.05 -15.52 -4.82
N GLY A 32 -1.14 -15.64 -4.06
CA GLY A 32 -1.11 -15.68 -2.59
C GLY A 32 -0.99 -14.34 -1.87
N MET A 33 -0.83 -13.24 -2.60
CA MET A 33 -0.79 -11.90 -2.01
C MET A 33 -2.16 -11.47 -1.52
N LYS A 34 -2.19 -10.84 -0.33
CA LYS A 34 -3.40 -10.27 0.26
C LYS A 34 -3.12 -8.86 0.74
N LEU A 35 -4.10 -7.98 0.58
CA LEU A 35 -4.02 -6.58 0.99
C LEU A 35 -5.24 -6.18 1.82
N TRP A 36 -5.04 -5.22 2.71
CA TRP A 36 -6.07 -4.52 3.45
C TRP A 36 -5.93 -3.02 3.13
N PRO A 37 -6.89 -2.43 2.40
CA PRO A 37 -6.90 -0.98 2.24
C PRO A 37 -7.22 -0.34 3.59
N LEU A 38 -6.42 0.64 4.00
CA LEU A 38 -6.63 1.35 5.26
C LEU A 38 -7.00 2.82 5.02
N PHE A 39 -6.29 3.47 4.11
CA PHE A 39 -6.49 4.87 3.77
C PHE A 39 -6.19 5.06 2.28
N LEU A 40 -7.11 5.66 1.55
CA LEU A 40 -6.96 5.95 0.13
C LEU A 40 -7.39 7.39 -0.14
N ASP A 41 -6.44 8.23 -0.51
CA ASP A 41 -6.67 9.64 -0.85
C ASP A 41 -6.23 9.92 -2.29
N PRO A 42 -7.10 9.68 -3.27
CA PRO A 42 -6.80 9.92 -4.67
C PRO A 42 -6.48 11.38 -5.00
N ASP A 43 -7.06 12.34 -4.25
CA ASP A 43 -6.89 13.76 -4.52
C ASP A 43 -5.52 14.28 -4.08
N ASN A 44 -4.96 13.73 -3.00
CA ASN A 44 -3.64 14.10 -2.49
C ASN A 44 -2.56 13.03 -2.74
N GLY A 45 -2.93 11.93 -3.40
CA GLY A 45 -2.00 10.89 -3.81
C GLY A 45 -1.39 10.10 -2.65
N THR A 46 -2.08 10.00 -1.50
CA THR A 46 -1.60 9.21 -0.35
C THR A 46 -2.44 7.94 -0.20
N TRP A 47 -1.77 6.82 0.04
CA TRP A 47 -2.44 5.56 0.29
C TRP A 47 -1.71 4.74 1.36
N VAL A 48 -2.47 4.06 2.19
CA VAL A 48 -1.97 3.22 3.29
C VAL A 48 -2.59 1.86 3.17
N LEU A 49 -1.74 0.84 3.19
CA LEU A 49 -2.12 -0.56 3.13
C LEU A 49 -1.49 -1.34 4.28
N TYR A 50 -2.14 -2.42 4.69
CA TYR A 50 -1.46 -3.56 5.27
C TYR A 50 -1.36 -4.64 4.21
N ALA A 51 -0.20 -5.27 4.10
CA ALA A 51 0.09 -6.24 3.07
C ALA A 51 0.58 -7.56 3.65
N HIS A 52 0.17 -8.66 3.02
CA HIS A 52 0.72 -9.99 3.22
C HIS A 52 1.28 -10.49 1.89
N TYR A 53 2.56 -10.77 1.88
CA TYR A 53 3.30 -11.30 0.74
C TYR A 53 3.77 -12.72 1.05
N PRO A 54 3.48 -13.73 0.20
CA PRO A 54 3.99 -15.08 0.40
C PRO A 54 5.51 -15.17 0.18
N PRO A 55 6.17 -16.25 0.68
CA PRO A 55 7.56 -16.53 0.35
C PRO A 55 7.81 -16.56 -1.16
N GLY A 56 9.02 -16.18 -1.58
CA GLY A 56 9.38 -16.12 -3.00
C GLY A 56 8.76 -14.97 -3.78
N THR A 57 7.98 -14.10 -3.14
CA THR A 57 7.41 -12.93 -3.82
C THR A 57 8.54 -12.04 -4.36
N ARG A 58 8.43 -11.69 -5.65
CA ARG A 58 9.22 -10.66 -6.30
C ARG A 58 8.26 -9.69 -6.97
N LEU A 59 8.34 -8.40 -6.61
CA LEU A 59 7.63 -7.35 -7.34
C LEU A 59 8.48 -6.90 -8.53
N PRO A 60 7.85 -6.46 -9.64
CA PRO A 60 8.57 -5.84 -10.74
C PRO A 60 9.41 -4.64 -10.27
N GLN A 61 10.43 -4.31 -11.03
CA GLN A 61 11.23 -3.11 -10.77
C GLN A 61 10.35 -1.86 -10.83
N HIS A 62 10.50 -0.98 -9.85
CA HIS A 62 9.67 0.21 -9.74
C HIS A 62 10.38 1.33 -8.97
N PHE A 63 9.81 2.53 -9.06
CA PHE A 63 10.12 3.64 -8.16
C PHE A 63 8.85 4.37 -7.76
N HIS A 64 8.90 5.09 -6.65
CA HIS A 64 7.82 5.94 -6.19
C HIS A 64 8.14 7.42 -6.47
N THR A 65 7.14 8.20 -6.90
CA THR A 65 7.32 9.63 -7.14
C THR A 65 7.32 10.46 -5.84
N GLY A 66 6.80 9.89 -4.75
CA GLY A 66 6.86 10.41 -3.39
C GLY A 66 7.55 9.40 -2.46
N ALA A 67 7.57 9.69 -1.19
CA ALA A 67 8.18 8.82 -0.19
C ALA A 67 7.31 7.60 0.12
N VAL A 68 7.97 6.49 0.47
CA VAL A 68 7.32 5.33 1.09
C VAL A 68 7.88 5.11 2.49
N HIS A 69 6.99 4.74 3.40
CA HIS A 69 7.33 4.27 4.73
C HIS A 69 6.79 2.86 4.90
N PHE A 70 7.66 1.91 5.21
CA PHE A 70 7.27 0.52 5.44
C PHE A 70 7.64 0.10 6.87
N PHE A 71 6.67 -0.50 7.56
CA PHE A 71 6.85 -1.03 8.91
C PHE A 71 6.70 -2.54 8.85
N THR A 72 7.81 -3.27 8.96
CA THR A 72 7.82 -4.74 8.91
C THR A 72 7.30 -5.32 10.21
N MET A 73 6.22 -6.08 10.14
CA MET A 73 5.58 -6.73 11.29
C MET A 73 5.96 -8.20 11.39
N LYS A 74 6.20 -8.86 10.24
CA LYS A 74 6.55 -10.28 10.15
C LYS A 74 7.41 -10.57 8.94
N GLY A 75 8.22 -11.64 9.03
CA GLY A 75 9.05 -12.15 7.94
C GLY A 75 10.29 -11.32 7.68
N THR A 76 11.06 -11.74 6.66
CA THR A 76 12.30 -11.08 6.24
C THR A 76 12.25 -10.83 4.74
N TRP A 77 12.60 -9.61 4.32
CA TRP A 77 12.57 -9.19 2.93
C TRP A 77 13.61 -8.13 2.63
N GLY A 78 13.83 -7.82 1.38
CA GLY A 78 14.79 -6.79 0.98
C GLY A 78 14.64 -6.37 -0.47
N TYR A 79 15.62 -5.61 -0.93
CA TYR A 79 15.71 -5.19 -2.32
C TYR A 79 16.89 -5.84 -3.00
N LYS A 80 16.70 -6.27 -4.25
CA LYS A 80 17.76 -6.87 -5.08
C LYS A 80 18.99 -5.95 -5.18
N GLU A 81 18.75 -4.64 -5.25
CA GLU A 81 19.78 -3.60 -5.39
C GLU A 81 20.54 -3.33 -4.07
N TYR A 82 19.97 -3.74 -2.93
CA TYR A 82 20.51 -3.51 -1.57
C TYR A 82 20.53 -4.80 -0.76
N PRO A 83 21.28 -5.85 -1.20
CA PRO A 83 21.20 -7.19 -0.60
C PRO A 83 21.70 -7.27 0.85
N GLN A 84 22.45 -6.26 1.32
CA GLN A 84 22.91 -6.17 2.70
C GLN A 84 21.86 -5.56 3.66
N ASP A 85 20.83 -4.91 3.13
CA ASP A 85 19.85 -4.13 3.92
C ASP A 85 18.52 -4.89 4.04
N MET A 86 18.58 -6.10 4.61
CA MET A 86 17.39 -6.91 4.84
C MET A 86 16.52 -6.35 5.97
N GLN A 87 15.23 -6.29 5.71
CA GLN A 87 14.22 -5.85 6.66
C GLN A 87 13.70 -7.06 7.45
N THR A 88 13.57 -6.89 8.76
CA THR A 88 13.09 -7.91 9.70
C THR A 88 11.97 -7.34 10.58
N PRO A 89 11.24 -8.15 11.36
CA PRO A 89 10.19 -7.64 12.25
C PRO A 89 10.72 -6.53 13.17
N GLY A 90 10.00 -5.38 13.17
CA GLY A 90 10.39 -4.17 13.87
C GLY A 90 11.19 -3.16 13.04
N SER A 91 11.59 -3.52 11.81
CA SER A 91 12.23 -2.57 10.91
C SER A 91 11.28 -1.49 10.45
N TYR A 92 11.77 -0.26 10.41
CA TYR A 92 11.18 0.87 9.70
C TYR A 92 12.06 1.23 8.52
N LEU A 93 11.48 1.19 7.34
CA LEU A 93 12.14 1.57 6.09
C LEU A 93 11.59 2.89 5.57
N TYR A 94 12.47 3.73 5.09
CA TYR A 94 12.15 4.93 4.32
C TYR A 94 12.70 4.81 2.90
N GLU A 95 11.82 4.89 1.92
CA GLU A 95 12.19 4.95 0.49
C GLU A 95 12.11 6.39 0.02
N PRO A 96 13.24 7.04 -0.32
CA PRO A 96 13.19 8.36 -0.89
C PRO A 96 12.59 8.33 -2.31
N PRO A 97 11.93 9.42 -2.75
CA PRO A 97 11.37 9.52 -4.08
C PRO A 97 12.39 9.24 -5.19
N GLY A 98 11.98 8.52 -6.22
CA GLY A 98 12.79 8.25 -7.40
C GLY A 98 13.84 7.12 -7.24
N THR A 99 13.91 6.46 -6.09
CA THR A 99 14.81 5.33 -5.91
C THR A 99 14.26 4.10 -6.61
N MET A 100 14.99 3.61 -7.62
CA MET A 100 14.63 2.40 -8.36
C MET A 100 15.00 1.16 -7.56
N HIS A 101 14.05 0.22 -7.40
CA HIS A 101 14.26 -0.99 -6.62
C HIS A 101 13.36 -2.15 -7.03
N THR A 102 13.77 -3.35 -6.64
CA THR A 102 13.06 -4.61 -6.86
C THR A 102 12.87 -5.32 -5.52
N PHE A 103 11.65 -5.28 -5.00
CA PHE A 103 11.29 -5.99 -3.76
C PHE A 103 11.39 -7.49 -3.94
N HIS A 104 11.93 -8.20 -2.96
CA HIS A 104 11.94 -9.67 -2.97
C HIS A 104 11.90 -10.26 -1.56
N ILE A 105 11.31 -11.44 -1.48
CA ILE A 105 11.29 -12.31 -0.30
C ILE A 105 12.01 -13.61 -0.67
N PRO A 106 12.93 -14.14 0.18
CA PRO A 106 13.53 -15.45 -0.06
C PRO A 106 12.48 -16.56 -0.22
N GLU A 107 12.73 -17.51 -1.13
CA GLU A 107 11.80 -18.62 -1.41
C GLU A 107 11.59 -19.54 -0.19
N ASP A 108 12.64 -19.72 0.62
CA ASP A 108 12.65 -20.49 1.86
C ASP A 108 12.31 -19.64 3.11
N GLY A 109 11.91 -18.39 2.89
CA GLY A 109 11.57 -17.44 3.95
C GLY A 109 10.14 -17.66 4.52
N GLU A 110 9.80 -16.86 5.52
CA GLU A 110 8.44 -16.74 6.02
C GLU A 110 7.64 -15.72 5.21
N PRO A 111 6.29 -15.80 5.22
CA PRO A 111 5.47 -14.72 4.68
C PRO A 111 5.82 -13.39 5.33
N VAL A 112 5.86 -12.33 4.54
CA VAL A 112 6.11 -10.96 5.01
C VAL A 112 4.80 -10.22 5.20
N GLU A 113 4.69 -9.54 6.34
CA GLU A 113 3.55 -8.69 6.64
C GLU A 113 4.01 -7.33 7.13
N GLY A 114 3.29 -6.27 6.74
CA GLY A 114 3.64 -4.93 7.19
C GLY A 114 2.67 -3.85 6.75
N PHE A 115 2.81 -2.70 7.42
CA PHE A 115 2.11 -1.47 7.03
C PHE A 115 2.97 -0.69 6.05
N MET A 116 2.33 -0.20 5.00
CA MET A 116 2.96 0.63 3.99
C MET A 116 2.19 1.94 3.83
N VAL A 117 2.89 3.07 3.92
CA VAL A 117 2.38 4.40 3.63
C VAL A 117 3.09 4.90 2.38
N VAL A 118 2.34 5.18 1.34
CA VAL A 118 2.87 5.62 0.04
C VAL A 118 2.36 7.01 -0.27
N SER A 119 3.28 7.88 -0.68
CA SER A 119 2.97 9.19 -1.24
C SER A 119 3.24 9.20 -2.74
N GLY A 120 2.32 9.78 -3.50
CA GLY A 120 2.43 9.85 -4.96
C GLY A 120 2.05 8.54 -5.67
N VAL A 121 2.77 8.22 -6.71
CA VAL A 121 2.51 7.07 -7.57
C VAL A 121 3.70 6.12 -7.60
N ASN A 122 3.40 4.85 -7.82
CA ASN A 122 4.35 3.80 -8.10
C ASN A 122 4.43 3.62 -9.61
N VAL A 123 5.60 3.77 -10.21
CA VAL A 123 5.84 3.57 -11.65
C VAL A 123 6.59 2.26 -11.84
N VAL A 124 5.98 1.33 -12.56
CA VAL A 124 6.39 -0.07 -12.65
C VAL A 124 6.96 -0.38 -14.04
N PHE A 125 8.02 -1.18 -14.07
CA PHE A 125 8.73 -1.59 -15.26
C PHE A 125 8.89 -3.11 -15.33
N ASP A 126 9.03 -3.66 -16.54
CA ASP A 126 9.46 -5.04 -16.74
C ASP A 126 10.98 -5.21 -16.56
N ASP A 127 11.47 -6.44 -16.72
CA ASP A 127 12.90 -6.74 -16.57
C ASP A 127 13.76 -6.15 -17.71
N GLU A 128 13.16 -5.75 -18.83
CA GLU A 128 13.80 -5.06 -19.96
C GLU A 128 13.79 -3.52 -19.79
N GLY A 129 13.12 -3.01 -18.74
CA GLY A 129 13.00 -1.57 -18.45
C GLY A 129 11.87 -0.87 -19.22
N ASN A 130 10.94 -1.62 -19.80
CA ASN A 130 9.77 -1.03 -20.44
C ASN A 130 8.71 -0.71 -19.39
N TYR A 131 8.02 0.40 -19.58
CA TYR A 131 6.91 0.79 -18.71
C TYR A 131 5.76 -0.24 -18.74
N LEU A 132 5.30 -0.67 -17.57
CA LEU A 132 4.18 -1.59 -17.41
C LEU A 132 2.92 -0.88 -16.90
N SER A 133 3.01 -0.21 -15.77
CA SER A 133 1.86 0.40 -15.10
C SER A 133 2.25 1.58 -14.22
N THR A 134 1.22 2.30 -13.80
CA THR A 134 1.31 3.31 -12.75
C THR A 134 0.24 3.02 -11.72
N ASP A 135 0.68 2.75 -10.47
CA ASP A 135 -0.22 2.50 -9.37
C ASP A 135 -0.31 3.73 -8.47
N HIS A 136 -1.51 4.12 -8.10
CA HIS A 136 -1.79 5.26 -7.23
C HIS A 136 -3.05 5.00 -6.40
N ALA A 137 -3.38 5.89 -5.46
CA ALA A 137 -4.51 5.68 -4.57
C ALA A 137 -5.82 5.35 -5.30
N GLY A 138 -6.09 5.99 -6.45
CA GLY A 138 -7.30 5.73 -7.25
C GLY A 138 -7.27 4.40 -7.99
N SER A 139 -6.14 3.99 -8.59
CA SER A 139 -6.02 2.67 -9.22
C SER A 139 -6.09 1.55 -8.19
N MET A 140 -5.46 1.73 -7.02
CA MET A 140 -5.56 0.80 -5.91
C MET A 140 -7.00 0.66 -5.42
N GLU A 141 -7.76 1.76 -5.32
CA GLU A 141 -9.20 1.72 -4.99
C GLU A 141 -9.97 0.82 -5.97
N GLN A 142 -9.74 0.95 -7.28
CA GLN A 142 -10.40 0.10 -8.28
C GLN A 142 -9.99 -1.37 -8.14
N ILE A 143 -8.71 -1.65 -7.94
CA ILE A 143 -8.19 -3.02 -7.71
C ILE A 143 -8.92 -3.67 -6.52
N PHE A 144 -9.04 -2.97 -5.39
CA PHE A 144 -9.73 -3.48 -4.21
C PHE A 144 -11.22 -3.72 -4.44
N LEU A 145 -11.92 -2.78 -5.07
CA LEU A 145 -13.34 -2.92 -5.37
C LEU A 145 -13.61 -4.08 -6.33
N ASP A 146 -12.80 -4.23 -7.37
CA ASP A 146 -12.94 -5.31 -8.33
C ASP A 146 -12.57 -6.68 -7.74
N ALA A 147 -11.52 -6.75 -6.92
CA ALA A 147 -11.14 -7.97 -6.23
C ALA A 147 -12.21 -8.40 -5.20
N ALA A 148 -12.75 -7.46 -4.41
CA ALA A 148 -13.84 -7.73 -3.47
C ALA A 148 -15.08 -8.29 -4.17
N ARG A 149 -15.48 -7.70 -5.30
CA ARG A 149 -16.60 -8.21 -6.12
C ARG A 149 -16.34 -9.63 -6.60
N ARG A 150 -15.14 -9.93 -7.12
CA ARG A 150 -14.77 -11.30 -7.57
C ARG A 150 -14.82 -12.32 -6.44
N GLN A 151 -14.49 -11.92 -5.22
CA GLN A 151 -14.50 -12.77 -4.03
C GLN A 151 -15.88 -12.88 -3.38
N GLY A 152 -16.86 -12.09 -3.83
CA GLY A 152 -18.20 -12.06 -3.23
C GLY A 152 -18.22 -11.52 -1.80
N ILE A 153 -17.18 -10.77 -1.40
CA ILE A 153 -17.16 -10.05 -0.13
C ILE A 153 -17.77 -8.66 -0.33
N GLY A 154 -18.32 -8.10 0.76
CA GLY A 154 -18.87 -6.74 0.73
C GLY A 154 -17.84 -5.68 0.36
N MET A 155 -18.29 -4.43 0.22
CA MET A 155 -17.38 -3.31 0.01
C MET A 155 -16.33 -3.27 1.11
N PRO A 156 -15.03 -3.26 0.79
CA PRO A 156 -13.98 -3.14 1.79
C PRO A 156 -14.11 -1.80 2.51
N ARG A 157 -13.91 -1.82 3.82
CA ARG A 157 -13.94 -0.61 4.64
C ARG A 157 -12.55 0.01 4.67
N TYR A 158 -12.43 1.26 4.29
CA TYR A 158 -11.21 2.05 4.34
C TYR A 158 -11.54 3.53 4.57
N ILE A 159 -10.56 4.31 5.01
CA ILE A 159 -10.71 5.75 5.20
C ILE A 159 -10.47 6.44 3.85
N ARG A 160 -11.47 7.21 3.41
CA ARG A 160 -11.40 8.05 2.21
C ARG A 160 -11.68 9.49 2.61
N PRO A 161 -10.62 10.32 2.80
CA PRO A 161 -10.79 11.67 3.34
C PRO A 161 -11.42 12.64 2.33
N SER A 162 -11.20 12.41 1.04
CA SER A 162 -11.73 13.22 -0.05
C SER A 162 -12.96 12.58 -0.68
N GLY A 163 -13.86 13.41 -1.16
CA GLY A 163 -15.09 13.03 -1.85
C GLY A 163 -15.15 13.61 -3.25
N PRO A 164 -16.29 13.40 -3.99
CA PRO A 164 -16.49 14.03 -5.28
C PRO A 164 -16.40 15.55 -5.15
N ALA A 165 -15.68 16.17 -6.06
CA ALA A 165 -15.62 17.63 -6.14
C ALA A 165 -17.03 18.19 -6.35
N ALA A 166 -17.38 19.22 -5.58
CA ALA A 166 -18.64 19.92 -5.70
C ALA A 166 -18.40 21.42 -5.64
N PHE A 167 -19.18 22.18 -6.43
CA PHE A 167 -19.21 23.61 -6.25
C PHE A 167 -20.08 23.93 -5.02
N THR A 168 -19.65 24.89 -4.20
CA THR A 168 -20.54 25.49 -3.20
C THR A 168 -21.63 26.27 -3.92
N ALA A 169 -22.87 26.05 -3.52
CA ALA A 169 -24.00 26.79 -4.05
C ALA A 169 -23.95 28.26 -3.61
#